data_eecbc1bd85907ebb6d84f5f0e36ab357
#
_entry.id   eecbc1bd85907ebb6d84f5f0e36ab357
#
_cell.length_a   1.000
_cell.length_b   1.000
_cell.length_c   1.000
_cell.angle_alpha   90.00
_cell.angle_beta   90.00
_cell.angle_gamma   90.00
#
_symmetry.space_group_name_H-M   'P 1'
#
loop_
_entity.id
_entity.type
_entity.pdbx_description
1 polymer ?
#
loop_
_entity_poly.entity_id
_entity_poly.type
_entity_poly.pdbx_seq_one_letter_code
_entity_poly.pdbx_strand_id
1 'polypeptide(L)'
;MSISGASSAQPSRYGLPHPVEVAEGWLLDRVTAPSRLFGANGLRTGPDGRVYIAQVTGSQISALDHRTGRLETFSAKGGEIVAPDDVAFDASGNLYATEVMDGRVSMLDTAGRTRVLRDDVPCANGITFHRDRLFIGECREGGRLLELDLGGGPPRVLLESLPSPNAMEVGPDGLLYFPVMGANEIWRVDPDGGEPQSVAGDLGVPDSVKFDPQGYLVSTQVASGQVLRVDPRSGEQRLLAQLSPGLDNCTFVGDRVLVSNFTGEITEIAPNGETRTVLPGGLNWPLDLTVGLDGRLYIADGTYFYMALPDGSLQTVGMLFSPGYPGFLRGVASSAPGEFVVTTSGGQVSRYRPATSESDLLADGFDQLYGVAVSPNGVVFAELGTGRVLSLRSGGVSRGAEVLAGGLREPVGVEIDADGACLVAEAGAGRVVRLNGSRIDTVLAELQRPQGISICNGVLFVVDAGAKELIAFDLNTNARHTIASGLPVGPPPGVVAKPLKGMPPFSGPQGPFAGIAAAADGTLYISADGDGSVLALRRSRKSRLESRVES
;
A
#
# COMPACT_ATOMS: atom_id res chain seq x y z
N MET A 1 16.00 -6.96 38.47
CA MET A 1 16.03 -5.53 38.12
C MET A 1 15.08 -5.33 36.99
N SER A 2 13.90 -4.74 37.28
CA SER A 2 12.90 -4.37 36.28
C SER A 2 13.34 -3.12 35.58
N ILE A 3 13.62 -3.20 34.29
CA ILE A 3 13.72 -2.02 33.43
C ILE A 3 12.32 -1.83 32.82
N SER A 4 11.48 -1.06 33.51
CA SER A 4 10.30 -0.47 32.91
C SER A 4 10.75 0.72 32.05
N GLY A 5 11.19 0.45 30.83
CA GLY A 5 11.32 1.46 29.81
C GLY A 5 9.91 1.86 29.38
N ALA A 6 9.42 3.01 29.83
CA ALA A 6 8.31 3.67 29.18
C ALA A 6 8.78 3.99 27.76
N SER A 7 8.40 3.13 26.80
CA SER A 7 8.53 3.43 25.37
C SER A 7 7.70 4.69 25.14
N SER A 8 8.36 5.81 24.88
CA SER A 8 7.68 7.00 24.39
C SER A 8 6.95 6.58 23.10
N ALA A 9 5.60 6.53 23.16
CA ALA A 9 4.79 6.13 22.03
C ALA A 9 5.17 7.01 20.83
N GLN A 10 5.74 6.43 19.80
CA GLN A 10 6.07 7.17 18.58
C GLN A 10 4.77 7.55 17.86
N PRO A 11 4.65 8.78 17.33
CA PRO A 11 3.47 9.17 16.60
C PRO A 11 3.29 8.28 15.36
N SER A 12 2.09 7.73 15.20
CA SER A 12 1.67 7.02 13.99
C SER A 12 1.16 8.03 12.94
N ARG A 13 0.78 7.51 11.77
CA ARG A 13 0.22 8.30 10.66
C ARG A 13 -1.11 9.01 10.96
N TYR A 14 -1.81 8.65 12.04
CA TYR A 14 -2.99 9.34 12.56
C TYR A 14 -2.73 10.11 13.87
N GLY A 15 -1.48 10.28 14.28
CA GLY A 15 -1.09 10.90 15.55
C GLY A 15 -0.64 9.88 16.59
N LEU A 16 -0.89 10.13 17.88
CA LEU A 16 -0.49 9.22 18.94
C LEU A 16 -1.36 7.94 18.92
N PRO A 17 -0.76 6.75 19.02
CA PRO A 17 -1.52 5.51 19.08
C PRO A 17 -2.36 5.45 20.35
N HIS A 18 -3.61 5.01 20.22
CA HIS A 18 -4.42 4.67 21.39
C HIS A 18 -3.92 3.37 22.02
N PRO A 19 -3.97 3.23 23.35
CA PRO A 19 -3.63 1.98 24.01
C PRO A 19 -4.63 0.89 23.60
N VAL A 20 -4.11 -0.29 23.29
CA VAL A 20 -4.93 -1.50 23.08
C VAL A 20 -5.13 -2.14 24.42
N GLU A 21 -6.38 -2.41 24.79
CA GLU A 21 -6.73 -3.14 25.98
C GLU A 21 -6.81 -4.64 25.65
N VAL A 22 -6.24 -5.49 26.52
CA VAL A 22 -6.26 -6.95 26.35
C VAL A 22 -6.89 -7.63 27.54
N ALA A 23 -7.64 -8.72 27.29
CA ALA A 23 -8.27 -9.53 28.32
C ALA A 23 -7.24 -10.19 29.24
N GLU A 24 -7.66 -10.50 30.47
CA GLU A 24 -6.82 -11.23 31.42
C GLU A 24 -6.33 -12.56 30.81
N GLY A 25 -5.08 -12.89 31.07
CA GLY A 25 -4.44 -14.09 30.53
C GLY A 25 -3.90 -13.93 29.11
N TRP A 26 -3.99 -12.75 28.50
CA TRP A 26 -3.36 -12.43 27.23
C TRP A 26 -2.27 -11.37 27.36
N LEU A 27 -1.32 -11.42 26.47
CA LEU A 27 -0.23 -10.44 26.31
C LEU A 27 -0.24 -9.91 24.88
N LEU A 28 -0.01 -8.62 24.76
CA LEU A 28 0.15 -7.93 23.47
C LEU A 28 1.57 -7.47 23.29
N ASP A 29 2.15 -7.80 22.15
CA ASP A 29 3.44 -7.26 21.69
C ASP A 29 3.25 -6.60 20.32
N ARG A 30 4.09 -5.62 19.99
CA ARG A 30 4.23 -5.13 18.61
C ARG A 30 5.36 -5.87 17.92
N VAL A 31 5.06 -6.47 16.77
CA VAL A 31 6.06 -7.15 15.94
C VAL A 31 6.86 -6.15 15.14
N THR A 32 6.18 -5.15 14.55
CA THR A 32 6.83 -4.08 13.78
C THR A 32 6.45 -2.72 14.34
N ALA A 33 7.34 -1.74 14.18
CA ALA A 33 7.04 -0.35 14.58
C ALA A 33 5.90 0.24 13.75
N PRO A 34 5.08 1.16 14.31
CA PRO A 34 4.08 1.89 13.55
C PRO A 34 4.74 2.77 12.47
N SER A 35 4.11 2.85 11.29
CA SER A 35 4.55 3.73 10.23
C SER A 35 4.08 5.16 10.45
N ARG A 36 4.92 6.13 10.09
CA ARG A 36 4.57 7.56 10.16
C ARG A 36 3.79 8.04 8.93
N LEU A 37 3.92 7.34 7.79
CA LEU A 37 3.25 7.61 6.52
C LEU A 37 2.49 6.38 6.03
N PHE A 38 1.54 6.59 5.12
CA PHE A 38 0.91 5.53 4.33
C PHE A 38 1.69 5.24 3.04
N GLY A 39 3.01 5.12 3.12
CA GLY A 39 3.90 5.22 1.99
C GLY A 39 4.26 6.67 1.65
N ALA A 40 5.14 6.85 0.69
CA ALA A 40 5.49 8.16 0.18
C ALA A 40 5.64 8.08 -1.34
N ASN A 41 4.90 8.93 -2.03
CA ASN A 41 4.94 9.10 -3.48
C ASN A 41 5.58 10.47 -3.80
N GLY A 42 4.89 11.34 -4.50
CA GLY A 42 5.41 12.63 -4.93
C GLY A 42 5.96 13.49 -3.82
N LEU A 43 7.04 14.18 -4.10
CA LEU A 43 7.69 15.14 -3.23
C LEU A 43 7.77 16.51 -3.88
N ARG A 44 7.43 17.57 -3.12
CA ARG A 44 7.61 18.95 -3.55
C ARG A 44 8.01 19.85 -2.39
N THR A 45 9.08 20.61 -2.58
CA THR A 45 9.41 21.70 -1.66
C THR A 45 8.42 22.84 -1.83
N GLY A 46 7.70 23.17 -0.77
CA GLY A 46 6.70 24.23 -0.78
C GLY A 46 7.30 25.62 -0.59
N PRO A 47 6.50 26.67 -0.78
CA PRO A 47 6.93 28.07 -0.64
C PRO A 47 7.36 28.43 0.80
N ASP A 48 6.95 27.63 1.79
CA ASP A 48 7.33 27.77 3.20
C ASP A 48 8.61 26.99 3.57
N GLY A 49 9.25 26.34 2.59
CA GLY A 49 10.47 25.55 2.76
C GLY A 49 10.29 24.16 3.37
N ARG A 50 9.05 23.74 3.65
CA ARG A 50 8.73 22.35 4.03
C ARG A 50 8.62 21.47 2.79
N VAL A 51 8.78 20.18 3.00
CA VAL A 51 8.61 19.17 1.93
C VAL A 51 7.22 18.56 2.05
N TYR A 52 6.44 18.70 1.00
CA TYR A 52 5.09 18.13 0.91
C TYR A 52 5.20 16.73 0.29
N ILE A 53 4.54 15.77 0.93
CA ILE A 53 4.61 14.34 0.62
C ILE A 53 3.21 13.87 0.24
N ALA A 54 3.01 13.48 -1.00
CA ALA A 54 1.80 12.81 -1.46
C ALA A 54 1.82 11.34 -1.03
N GLN A 55 0.66 10.78 -0.67
CA GLN A 55 0.52 9.41 -0.17
C GLN A 55 -0.70 8.76 -0.83
N VAL A 56 -0.47 7.99 -1.87
CA VAL A 56 -1.53 7.37 -2.69
C VAL A 56 -2.45 6.49 -1.85
N THR A 57 -1.90 5.49 -1.16
CA THR A 57 -2.71 4.55 -0.35
C THR A 57 -3.31 5.20 0.88
N GLY A 58 -2.69 6.29 1.34
CA GLY A 58 -3.18 7.11 2.44
C GLY A 58 -4.31 8.06 2.08
N SER A 59 -4.45 8.43 0.81
CA SER A 59 -5.27 9.57 0.42
C SER A 59 -4.97 10.80 1.31
N GLN A 60 -3.69 11.07 1.51
CA GLN A 60 -3.20 12.09 2.44
C GLN A 60 -2.03 12.86 1.83
N ILE A 61 -1.91 14.13 2.20
CA ILE A 61 -0.71 14.93 1.95
C ILE A 61 -0.18 15.40 3.31
N SER A 62 1.12 15.16 3.54
CA SER A 62 1.81 15.60 4.76
C SER A 62 2.86 16.64 4.43
N ALA A 63 3.10 17.59 5.35
CA ALA A 63 4.18 18.57 5.28
C ALA A 63 5.27 18.18 6.28
N LEU A 64 6.50 18.01 5.79
CA LEU A 64 7.67 17.58 6.55
C LEU A 64 8.65 18.76 6.73
N ASP A 65 8.99 19.07 7.97
CA ASP A 65 10.21 19.80 8.28
C ASP A 65 11.39 18.81 8.24
N HIS A 66 12.16 18.86 7.16
CA HIS A 66 13.25 17.91 6.90
C HIS A 66 14.42 18.00 7.92
N ARG A 67 14.54 19.11 8.64
CA ARG A 67 15.60 19.31 9.66
C ARG A 67 15.26 18.61 10.96
N THR A 68 13.99 18.65 11.34
CA THR A 68 13.52 18.12 12.63
C THR A 68 12.82 16.77 12.50
N GLY A 69 12.43 16.36 11.29
CA GLY A 69 11.59 15.18 11.04
C GLY A 69 10.14 15.37 11.51
N ARG A 70 9.71 16.62 11.81
CA ARG A 70 8.34 16.90 12.21
C ARG A 70 7.42 16.82 11.00
N LEU A 71 6.37 16.02 11.13
CA LEU A 71 5.29 15.87 10.17
C LEU A 71 4.03 16.57 10.65
N GLU A 72 3.36 17.26 9.72
CA GLU A 72 2.01 17.77 9.88
C GLU A 72 1.12 17.24 8.76
N THR A 73 -0.11 16.87 9.07
CA THR A 73 -1.10 16.51 8.06
C THR A 73 -1.60 17.78 7.39
N PHE A 74 -1.41 17.90 6.08
CA PHE A 74 -1.84 19.05 5.29
C PHE A 74 -3.20 18.81 4.64
N SER A 75 -3.40 17.65 4.02
CA SER A 75 -4.70 17.16 3.56
C SER A 75 -4.92 15.76 4.16
N ALA A 76 -5.97 15.62 4.96
CA ALA A 76 -6.18 14.41 5.75
C ALA A 76 -6.90 13.32 4.95
N LYS A 77 -6.61 12.05 5.29
CA LYS A 77 -7.38 10.89 4.81
C LYS A 77 -8.86 11.05 5.14
N GLY A 78 -9.72 10.74 4.16
CA GLY A 78 -11.17 10.97 4.24
C GLY A 78 -11.59 12.37 3.78
N GLY A 79 -10.65 13.28 3.50
CA GLY A 79 -10.87 14.58 2.88
C GLY A 79 -11.27 14.51 1.40
N GLU A 80 -11.20 15.63 0.70
CA GLU A 80 -11.65 15.70 -0.69
C GLU A 80 -10.63 15.16 -1.68
N ILE A 81 -9.31 15.28 -1.38
CA ILE A 81 -8.23 14.72 -2.21
C ILE A 81 -8.09 13.23 -1.94
N VAL A 82 -8.10 12.42 -3.00
CA VAL A 82 -8.08 10.95 -2.93
C VAL A 82 -6.91 10.42 -3.74
N ALA A 83 -6.10 9.55 -3.14
CA ALA A 83 -4.95 8.93 -3.78
C ALA A 83 -4.01 9.94 -4.50
N PRO A 84 -3.54 11.01 -3.80
CA PRO A 84 -2.61 11.96 -4.40
C PRO A 84 -1.29 11.26 -4.73
N ASP A 85 -0.81 11.43 -5.98
CA ASP A 85 0.46 10.86 -6.41
C ASP A 85 1.57 11.91 -6.44
N ASP A 86 1.39 13.04 -7.13
CA ASP A 86 2.36 14.14 -7.13
C ASP A 86 1.68 15.47 -6.80
N VAL A 87 2.47 16.45 -6.40
CA VAL A 87 1.99 17.78 -6.02
C VAL A 87 2.85 18.90 -6.60
N ALA A 88 2.23 20.04 -6.88
CA ALA A 88 2.91 21.25 -7.31
C ALA A 88 2.28 22.48 -6.67
N PHE A 89 3.01 23.61 -6.64
CA PHE A 89 2.52 24.89 -6.14
C PHE A 89 2.51 25.93 -7.24
N ASP A 90 1.48 26.77 -7.28
CA ASP A 90 1.51 28.00 -8.05
C ASP A 90 2.23 29.13 -7.32
N ALA A 91 2.42 30.26 -7.99
CA ALA A 91 3.08 31.45 -7.41
C ALA A 91 2.29 32.08 -6.24
N SER A 92 1.00 31.77 -6.10
CA SER A 92 0.14 32.23 -4.99
C SER A 92 0.19 31.30 -3.78
N GLY A 93 0.88 30.16 -3.88
CA GLY A 93 1.00 29.16 -2.83
C GLY A 93 -0.17 28.17 -2.76
N ASN A 94 -1.04 28.13 -3.78
CA ASN A 94 -2.04 27.09 -3.87
C ASN A 94 -1.36 25.76 -4.25
N LEU A 95 -1.78 24.67 -3.60
CA LEU A 95 -1.31 23.32 -3.91
C LEU A 95 -2.19 22.68 -4.96
N TYR A 96 -1.59 22.04 -5.94
CA TYR A 96 -2.25 21.21 -6.93
C TYR A 96 -1.80 19.77 -6.76
N ALA A 97 -2.73 18.81 -6.81
CA ALA A 97 -2.47 17.40 -6.63
C ALA A 97 -3.05 16.60 -7.80
N THR A 98 -2.28 15.68 -8.33
CA THR A 98 -2.78 14.61 -9.19
C THR A 98 -3.33 13.48 -8.34
N GLU A 99 -4.52 12.99 -8.66
CA GLU A 99 -5.20 11.91 -7.94
C GLU A 99 -5.25 10.67 -8.85
N VAL A 100 -4.15 9.92 -8.80
CA VAL A 100 -3.82 8.90 -9.81
C VAL A 100 -4.86 7.80 -9.96
N MET A 101 -5.50 7.37 -8.86
CA MET A 101 -6.51 6.31 -8.87
C MET A 101 -7.91 6.82 -9.21
N ASP A 102 -8.15 8.11 -9.06
CA ASP A 102 -9.45 8.74 -9.39
C ASP A 102 -9.45 9.38 -10.78
N GLY A 103 -8.29 9.51 -11.41
CA GLY A 103 -8.15 10.19 -12.70
C GLY A 103 -8.48 11.68 -12.61
N ARG A 104 -8.16 12.30 -11.46
CA ARG A 104 -8.48 13.70 -11.17
C ARG A 104 -7.26 14.56 -10.97
N VAL A 105 -7.48 15.86 -11.11
CA VAL A 105 -6.55 16.90 -10.68
C VAL A 105 -7.32 17.90 -9.83
N SER A 106 -6.86 18.09 -8.60
CA SER A 106 -7.48 19.00 -7.66
C SER A 106 -6.53 20.12 -7.23
N MET A 107 -7.10 21.29 -6.88
CA MET A 107 -6.39 22.39 -6.27
C MET A 107 -6.91 22.59 -4.85
N LEU A 108 -5.99 22.77 -3.90
CA LEU A 108 -6.24 23.18 -2.53
C LEU A 108 -5.70 24.60 -2.35
N ASP A 109 -6.58 25.57 -2.14
CA ASP A 109 -6.18 26.97 -1.98
C ASP A 109 -5.58 27.25 -0.59
N THR A 110 -4.94 28.41 -0.43
CA THR A 110 -4.35 28.83 0.84
C THR A 110 -5.35 29.06 1.97
N ALA A 111 -6.65 29.08 1.67
CA ALA A 111 -7.74 29.11 2.65
C ALA A 111 -8.27 27.73 3.03
N GLY A 112 -7.67 26.65 2.49
CA GLY A 112 -8.04 25.25 2.78
C GLY A 112 -9.26 24.74 2.01
N ARG A 113 -9.66 25.41 0.92
CA ARG A 113 -10.78 24.98 0.07
C ARG A 113 -10.27 24.17 -1.11
N THR A 114 -10.87 22.99 -1.33
CA THR A 114 -10.54 22.10 -2.46
C THR A 114 -11.46 22.39 -3.64
N ARG A 115 -10.89 22.37 -4.84
CA ARG A 115 -11.61 22.43 -6.11
C ARG A 115 -11.05 21.40 -7.07
N VAL A 116 -11.91 20.54 -7.61
CA VAL A 116 -11.55 19.65 -8.74
C VAL A 116 -11.41 20.49 -9.99
N LEU A 117 -10.25 20.44 -10.64
CA LEU A 117 -9.98 21.10 -11.92
C LEU A 117 -10.41 20.24 -13.09
N ARG A 118 -10.06 18.93 -13.03
CA ARG A 118 -10.36 17.91 -14.04
C ARG A 118 -10.65 16.58 -13.35
N ASP A 119 -11.53 15.78 -13.95
CA ASP A 119 -11.88 14.42 -13.52
C ASP A 119 -11.85 13.40 -14.68
N ASP A 120 -11.18 13.77 -15.76
CA ASP A 120 -11.03 13.00 -17.00
C ASP A 120 -9.57 12.84 -17.43
N VAL A 121 -8.66 12.75 -16.44
CA VAL A 121 -7.21 12.54 -16.62
C VAL A 121 -6.82 11.18 -16.02
N PRO A 122 -7.10 10.06 -16.72
CA PRO A 122 -6.86 8.72 -16.18
C PRO A 122 -5.37 8.53 -15.83
N CYS A 123 -5.10 7.97 -14.64
CA CYS A 123 -3.75 7.79 -14.11
C CYS A 123 -2.97 9.12 -14.05
N ALA A 124 -3.64 10.23 -13.69
CA ALA A 124 -2.99 11.53 -13.48
C ALA A 124 -1.86 11.38 -12.46
N ASN A 125 -0.62 11.61 -12.87
CA ASN A 125 0.57 11.39 -12.04
C ASN A 125 1.45 12.65 -12.04
N GLY A 126 2.57 12.68 -12.74
CA GLY A 126 3.51 13.80 -12.69
C GLY A 126 2.85 15.17 -12.93
N ILE A 127 3.22 16.15 -12.12
CA ILE A 127 2.67 17.51 -12.19
C ILE A 127 3.76 18.56 -11.99
N THR A 128 3.75 19.61 -12.80
CA THR A 128 4.66 20.74 -12.58
C THR A 128 4.07 22.05 -13.09
N PHE A 129 4.50 23.16 -12.46
CA PHE A 129 4.23 24.51 -12.93
C PHE A 129 5.42 25.12 -13.63
N HIS A 130 5.15 25.82 -14.72
CA HIS A 130 6.12 26.70 -15.38
C HIS A 130 5.44 27.98 -15.84
N ARG A 131 5.80 29.15 -15.30
CA ARG A 131 5.24 30.47 -15.70
C ARG A 131 3.70 30.46 -15.75
N ASP A 132 3.07 30.08 -14.66
CA ASP A 132 1.61 29.97 -14.52
C ASP A 132 0.91 28.96 -15.44
N ARG A 133 1.67 28.08 -16.08
CA ARG A 133 1.19 26.94 -16.89
C ARG A 133 1.34 25.65 -16.11
N LEU A 134 0.28 24.84 -16.10
CA LEU A 134 0.23 23.58 -15.37
C LEU A 134 0.34 22.39 -16.32
N PHE A 135 1.41 21.59 -16.18
CA PHE A 135 1.65 20.39 -16.99
C PHE A 135 1.42 19.12 -16.17
N ILE A 136 0.82 18.09 -16.81
CA ILE A 136 0.46 16.83 -16.18
C ILE A 136 0.73 15.67 -17.12
N GLY A 137 1.21 14.54 -16.56
CA GLY A 137 1.37 13.27 -17.25
C GLY A 137 0.31 12.24 -16.86
N GLU A 138 -0.17 11.46 -17.81
CA GLU A 138 -0.97 10.25 -17.58
C GLU A 138 -0.03 9.03 -17.50
N CYS A 139 0.28 8.55 -16.30
CA CYS A 139 1.19 7.42 -16.09
C CYS A 139 0.53 6.07 -16.44
N ARG A 140 0.40 5.82 -17.73
CA ARG A 140 -0.14 4.57 -18.29
C ARG A 140 0.39 4.34 -19.69
N GLU A 141 0.29 3.12 -20.18
CA GLU A 141 0.57 2.83 -21.59
C GLU A 141 -0.38 3.62 -22.50
N GLY A 142 0.16 4.27 -23.52
CA GLY A 142 -0.57 5.18 -24.37
C GLY A 142 -0.99 6.48 -23.67
N GLY A 143 -0.32 6.85 -22.58
CA GLY A 143 -0.60 8.07 -21.82
C GLY A 143 -0.34 9.35 -22.59
N ARG A 144 -0.85 10.46 -22.06
CA ARG A 144 -0.70 11.80 -22.65
C ARG A 144 0.15 12.70 -21.75
N LEU A 145 0.77 13.68 -22.36
CA LEU A 145 1.31 14.86 -21.70
C LEU A 145 0.41 16.05 -21.99
N LEU A 146 -0.11 16.66 -20.96
CA LEU A 146 -1.17 17.68 -21.03
C LEU A 146 -0.72 19.00 -20.40
N GLU A 147 -1.20 20.12 -20.93
CA GLU A 147 -1.27 21.39 -20.25
C GLU A 147 -2.73 21.68 -19.88
N LEU A 148 -2.98 21.91 -18.59
CA LEU A 148 -4.33 22.21 -18.11
C LEU A 148 -4.64 23.70 -18.15
N ASP A 149 -5.86 24.02 -18.58
CA ASP A 149 -6.43 25.35 -18.42
C ASP A 149 -6.95 25.52 -16.98
N LEU A 150 -6.31 26.40 -16.21
CA LEU A 150 -6.70 26.70 -14.82
C LEU A 150 -8.09 27.37 -14.73
N GLY A 151 -8.61 27.90 -15.84
CA GLY A 151 -9.98 28.40 -15.97
C GLY A 151 -11.04 27.32 -16.14
N GLY A 152 -10.64 26.06 -16.32
CA GLY A 152 -11.55 24.91 -16.49
C GLY A 152 -11.94 24.59 -17.94
N GLY A 153 -11.25 25.20 -18.92
CA GLY A 153 -11.36 24.84 -20.33
C GLY A 153 -10.76 23.46 -20.65
N PRO A 154 -10.86 23.00 -21.91
CA PRO A 154 -10.27 21.74 -22.34
C PRO A 154 -8.73 21.80 -22.23
N PRO A 155 -8.06 20.68 -21.83
CA PRO A 155 -6.60 20.64 -21.77
C PRO A 155 -6.01 20.70 -23.16
N ARG A 156 -4.83 21.31 -23.29
CA ARG A 156 -4.01 21.21 -24.50
C ARG A 156 -3.18 19.92 -24.42
N VAL A 157 -3.29 19.08 -25.41
CA VAL A 157 -2.47 17.88 -25.53
C VAL A 157 -1.12 18.27 -26.15
N LEU A 158 -0.03 18.03 -25.43
CA LEU A 158 1.32 18.24 -25.92
C LEU A 158 1.82 17.01 -26.70
N LEU A 159 1.67 15.83 -26.07
CA LEU A 159 2.09 14.55 -26.63
C LEU A 159 1.04 13.48 -26.34
N GLU A 160 0.96 12.49 -27.22
CA GLU A 160 0.07 11.32 -27.09
C GLU A 160 0.85 10.02 -27.23
N SER A 161 0.23 8.92 -26.85
CA SER A 161 0.77 7.56 -27.01
C SER A 161 2.11 7.33 -26.33
N LEU A 162 2.32 7.98 -25.19
CA LEU A 162 3.54 7.82 -24.40
C LEU A 162 3.51 6.53 -23.57
N PRO A 163 4.65 5.83 -23.42
CA PRO A 163 4.74 4.67 -22.55
C PRO A 163 4.98 5.08 -21.08
N SER A 164 3.89 5.44 -20.39
CA SER A 164 3.86 5.80 -18.95
C SER A 164 4.76 7.00 -18.60
N PRO A 165 4.41 8.26 -19.03
CA PRO A 165 5.09 9.47 -18.58
C PRO A 165 4.84 9.73 -17.10
N ASN A 166 5.87 10.16 -16.35
CA ASN A 166 5.78 10.34 -14.91
C ASN A 166 6.30 11.73 -14.47
N ALA A 167 6.77 11.87 -13.22
CA ALA A 167 7.03 13.14 -12.54
C ALA A 167 8.08 14.01 -13.24
N MET A 168 7.68 15.16 -13.68
CA MET A 168 8.36 16.03 -14.64
C MET A 168 8.85 17.34 -14.01
N GLU A 169 9.78 18.01 -14.73
CA GLU A 169 10.30 19.33 -14.37
C GLU A 169 10.67 20.14 -15.63
N VAL A 170 10.52 21.46 -15.58
CA VAL A 170 11.04 22.33 -16.65
C VAL A 170 12.48 22.72 -16.33
N GLY A 171 13.36 22.48 -17.30
CA GLY A 171 14.78 22.75 -17.19
C GLY A 171 15.13 24.24 -17.29
N PRO A 172 16.38 24.59 -16.95
CA PRO A 172 16.88 25.97 -17.09
C PRO A 172 16.94 26.44 -18.56
N ASP A 173 16.88 25.52 -19.51
CA ASP A 173 16.78 25.79 -20.96
C ASP A 173 15.31 26.06 -21.42
N GLY A 174 14.35 25.92 -20.51
CA GLY A 174 12.92 26.11 -20.77
C GLY A 174 12.21 24.90 -21.35
N LEU A 175 12.90 23.76 -21.57
CA LEU A 175 12.29 22.53 -22.04
C LEU A 175 11.68 21.75 -20.87
N LEU A 176 10.61 21.03 -21.15
CA LEU A 176 9.95 20.13 -20.20
C LEU A 176 10.60 18.75 -20.29
N TYR A 177 11.19 18.29 -19.18
CA TYR A 177 11.81 16.99 -19.03
C TYR A 177 10.90 16.05 -18.24
N PHE A 178 10.79 14.81 -18.68
CA PHE A 178 9.93 13.81 -18.03
C PHE A 178 10.48 12.41 -18.23
N PRO A 179 10.39 11.55 -17.21
CA PRO A 179 10.69 10.13 -17.34
C PRO A 179 9.57 9.44 -18.13
N VAL A 180 9.96 8.43 -18.90
CA VAL A 180 9.08 7.55 -19.65
C VAL A 180 9.34 6.14 -19.15
N MET A 181 8.59 5.72 -18.12
CA MET A 181 8.85 4.48 -17.37
C MET A 181 8.85 3.23 -18.24
N GLY A 182 7.87 3.13 -19.16
CA GLY A 182 7.75 1.97 -20.05
C GLY A 182 8.87 1.85 -21.09
N ALA A 183 9.60 2.95 -21.38
CA ALA A 183 10.75 2.96 -22.26
C ALA A 183 12.09 2.86 -21.51
N ASN A 184 12.11 3.00 -20.17
CA ASN A 184 13.33 3.17 -19.38
C ASN A 184 14.20 4.35 -19.84
N GLU A 185 13.56 5.47 -20.19
CA GLU A 185 14.20 6.66 -20.73
C GLU A 185 13.74 7.94 -20.02
N ILE A 186 14.54 9.01 -20.16
CA ILE A 186 14.15 10.39 -19.88
C ILE A 186 14.05 11.12 -21.22
N TRP A 187 12.92 11.78 -21.45
CA TRP A 187 12.66 12.58 -22.63
C TRP A 187 12.52 14.06 -22.28
N ARG A 188 12.61 14.91 -23.32
CA ARG A 188 12.30 16.34 -23.23
C ARG A 188 11.49 16.81 -24.42
N VAL A 189 10.71 17.87 -24.22
CA VAL A 189 9.91 18.53 -25.28
C VAL A 189 9.81 20.02 -25.01
N ASP A 190 9.62 20.82 -26.04
CA ASP A 190 9.28 22.24 -25.88
C ASP A 190 7.87 22.34 -25.27
N PRO A 191 7.64 23.11 -24.18
CA PRO A 191 6.29 23.32 -23.61
C PRO A 191 5.27 23.89 -24.60
N ASP A 192 5.73 24.53 -25.67
CA ASP A 192 4.86 25.04 -26.75
C ASP A 192 4.49 23.98 -27.79
N GLY A 193 5.10 22.80 -27.72
CA GLY A 193 4.86 21.64 -28.58
C GLY A 193 6.05 21.30 -29.46
N GLY A 194 5.96 20.19 -30.15
CA GLY A 194 7.02 19.68 -31.05
C GLY A 194 7.31 18.21 -30.81
N GLU A 195 8.30 17.69 -31.51
CA GLU A 195 8.73 16.30 -31.38
C GLU A 195 9.55 16.11 -30.08
N PRO A 196 9.25 15.09 -29.27
CA PRO A 196 10.05 14.79 -28.08
C PRO A 196 11.42 14.25 -28.46
N GLN A 197 12.39 14.47 -27.60
CA GLN A 197 13.77 13.99 -27.76
C GLN A 197 14.17 13.15 -26.55
N SER A 198 14.76 11.96 -26.80
CA SER A 198 15.40 11.17 -25.76
C SER A 198 16.65 11.88 -25.25
N VAL A 199 16.83 11.91 -23.94
CA VAL A 199 17.96 12.53 -23.22
C VAL A 199 18.87 11.44 -22.65
N ALA A 200 18.31 10.41 -22.03
CA ALA A 200 19.03 9.30 -21.43
C ALA A 200 18.19 8.03 -21.51
N GLY A 201 18.84 6.89 -21.66
CA GLY A 201 18.21 5.57 -21.73
C GLY A 201 18.90 4.54 -20.86
N ASP A 202 18.48 3.28 -20.96
CA ASP A 202 18.99 2.14 -20.18
C ASP A 202 18.87 2.38 -18.66
N LEU A 203 17.73 2.94 -18.23
CA LEU A 203 17.45 3.30 -16.85
C LEU A 203 16.74 2.15 -16.10
N GLY A 204 16.69 2.26 -14.78
CA GLY A 204 16.09 1.26 -13.88
C GLY A 204 14.64 1.55 -13.51
N VAL A 205 13.76 1.81 -14.49
CA VAL A 205 12.38 2.29 -14.33
C VAL A 205 12.39 3.70 -13.71
N PRO A 206 12.68 4.76 -14.50
CA PRO A 206 12.76 6.14 -14.00
C PRO A 206 11.37 6.64 -13.59
N ASP A 207 11.27 7.20 -12.39
CA ASP A 207 10.01 7.74 -11.87
C ASP A 207 9.98 9.27 -11.94
N SER A 208 10.99 9.94 -11.44
CA SER A 208 11.02 11.40 -11.38
C SER A 208 12.29 12.00 -11.96
N VAL A 209 12.18 13.27 -12.35
CA VAL A 209 13.29 14.14 -12.70
C VAL A 209 13.15 15.50 -12.02
N LYS A 210 14.27 16.01 -11.48
CA LYS A 210 14.41 17.37 -10.94
C LYS A 210 15.75 17.93 -11.34
N PHE A 211 15.87 19.25 -11.42
CA PHE A 211 17.16 19.89 -11.72
C PHE A 211 17.90 20.29 -10.45
N ASP A 212 19.18 19.93 -10.38
CA ASP A 212 20.07 20.46 -9.35
C ASP A 212 20.47 21.93 -9.65
N PRO A 213 21.03 22.64 -8.65
CA PRO A 213 21.45 24.04 -8.85
C PRO A 213 22.52 24.26 -9.93
N GLN A 214 23.20 23.19 -10.39
CA GLN A 214 24.19 23.23 -11.46
C GLN A 214 23.59 22.94 -12.84
N GLY A 215 22.30 22.62 -12.92
CA GLY A 215 21.58 22.35 -14.17
C GLY A 215 21.70 20.91 -14.68
N TYR A 216 22.05 19.95 -13.80
CA TYR A 216 21.95 18.53 -14.10
C TYR A 216 20.61 17.97 -13.62
N LEU A 217 20.12 16.96 -14.33
CA LEU A 217 18.97 16.20 -13.87
C LEU A 217 19.37 15.27 -12.72
N VAL A 218 18.50 15.16 -11.71
CA VAL A 218 18.52 14.09 -10.72
C VAL A 218 17.27 13.26 -10.95
N SER A 219 17.46 11.96 -11.12
CA SER A 219 16.37 10.99 -11.41
C SER A 219 16.38 9.83 -10.45
N THR A 220 15.21 9.47 -9.97
CA THR A 220 14.96 8.28 -9.14
C THR A 220 14.64 7.08 -10.00
N GLN A 221 15.09 5.88 -9.57
CA GLN A 221 14.91 4.63 -10.30
C GLN A 221 14.16 3.63 -9.41
N VAL A 222 12.93 3.31 -9.77
CA VAL A 222 12.03 2.46 -8.95
C VAL A 222 12.60 1.06 -8.74
N ALA A 223 12.97 0.39 -9.82
CA ALA A 223 13.35 -1.02 -9.77
C ALA A 223 14.79 -1.22 -9.26
N SER A 224 15.71 -0.32 -9.58
CA SER A 224 17.12 -0.46 -9.20
C SER A 224 17.46 0.19 -7.85
N GLY A 225 16.66 1.12 -7.36
CA GLY A 225 16.96 1.90 -6.15
C GLY A 225 18.07 2.93 -6.35
N GLN A 226 18.46 3.20 -7.59
CA GLN A 226 19.49 4.17 -7.90
C GLN A 226 18.91 5.59 -7.93
N VAL A 227 19.66 6.54 -7.43
CA VAL A 227 19.47 7.96 -7.68
C VAL A 227 20.60 8.40 -8.61
N LEU A 228 20.23 8.79 -9.83
CA LEU A 228 21.17 9.12 -10.89
C LEU A 228 21.22 10.63 -11.10
N ARG A 229 22.42 11.14 -11.35
CA ARG A 229 22.68 12.49 -11.86
C ARG A 229 23.00 12.39 -13.35
N VAL A 230 22.23 13.08 -14.19
CA VAL A 230 22.29 12.97 -15.65
C VAL A 230 22.61 14.32 -16.25
N ASP A 231 23.60 14.39 -17.15
CA ASP A 231 23.85 15.59 -17.96
C ASP A 231 22.78 15.72 -19.06
N PRO A 232 21.92 16.76 -19.04
CA PRO A 232 20.83 16.89 -20.00
C PRO A 232 21.30 17.14 -21.45
N ARG A 233 22.58 17.41 -21.68
CA ARG A 233 23.14 17.66 -22.99
C ARG A 233 23.76 16.43 -23.63
N SER A 234 24.46 15.62 -22.83
CA SER A 234 25.18 14.43 -23.30
C SER A 234 24.47 13.12 -22.98
N GLY A 235 23.54 13.12 -22.01
CA GLY A 235 22.93 11.90 -21.47
C GLY A 235 23.87 11.12 -20.53
N GLU A 236 25.06 11.63 -20.22
CA GLU A 236 26.00 10.97 -19.29
C GLU A 236 25.36 10.80 -17.91
N GLN A 237 25.37 9.57 -17.41
CA GLN A 237 24.78 9.19 -16.14
C GLN A 237 25.86 8.96 -15.08
N ARG A 238 25.61 9.45 -13.88
CA ARG A 238 26.45 9.22 -12.70
C ARG A 238 25.59 8.77 -11.53
N LEU A 239 26.01 7.71 -10.83
CA LEU A 239 25.38 7.30 -9.59
C LEU A 239 25.63 8.37 -8.51
N LEU A 240 24.56 8.97 -7.99
CA LEU A 240 24.60 9.88 -6.85
C LEU A 240 24.47 9.10 -5.53
N ALA A 241 23.52 8.17 -5.45
CA ALA A 241 23.34 7.28 -4.31
C ALA A 241 22.70 5.96 -4.72
N GLN A 242 23.01 4.88 -3.97
CA GLN A 242 22.31 3.59 -4.05
C GLN A 242 21.43 3.45 -2.80
N LEU A 243 20.12 3.41 -2.99
CA LEU A 243 19.11 3.20 -1.97
C LEU A 243 18.38 1.86 -2.19
N SER A 244 17.40 1.57 -1.33
CA SER A 244 16.53 0.41 -1.55
C SER A 244 15.60 0.64 -2.75
N PRO A 245 15.25 -0.40 -3.53
CA PRO A 245 14.22 -0.33 -4.57
C PRO A 245 12.88 0.19 -4.05
N GLY A 246 12.08 0.77 -4.96
CA GLY A 246 10.81 1.41 -4.63
C GLY A 246 10.91 2.91 -4.48
N LEU A 247 11.96 3.53 -5.06
CA LEU A 247 12.07 4.99 -5.12
C LEU A 247 10.96 5.55 -6.02
N ASP A 248 10.35 6.63 -5.56
CA ASP A 248 9.32 7.35 -6.30
C ASP A 248 9.89 8.71 -6.76
N ASN A 249 9.72 9.73 -5.99
CA ASN A 249 9.99 11.10 -6.39
C ASN A 249 11.19 11.71 -5.64
N CYS A 250 11.62 12.86 -6.08
CA CYS A 250 12.61 13.66 -5.37
C CYS A 250 12.28 15.16 -5.41
N THR A 251 12.86 15.91 -4.48
CA THR A 251 12.78 17.37 -4.45
C THR A 251 14.05 17.95 -3.84
N PHE A 252 14.38 19.20 -4.18
CA PHE A 252 15.53 19.89 -3.61
C PHE A 252 15.15 20.81 -2.47
N VAL A 253 15.99 20.83 -1.42
CA VAL A 253 16.02 21.86 -0.38
C VAL A 253 17.44 22.42 -0.31
N GLY A 254 17.63 23.57 -0.90
CA GLY A 254 18.98 24.10 -1.15
C GLY A 254 19.75 23.23 -2.16
N ASP A 255 20.90 22.72 -1.75
CA ASP A 255 21.74 21.83 -2.55
C ASP A 255 21.57 20.34 -2.24
N ARG A 256 20.65 20.01 -1.31
CA ARG A 256 20.35 18.64 -0.90
C ARG A 256 19.11 18.12 -1.60
N VAL A 257 19.13 16.87 -2.02
CA VAL A 257 17.96 16.21 -2.59
C VAL A 257 17.31 15.29 -1.53
N LEU A 258 15.99 15.41 -1.38
CA LEU A 258 15.19 14.46 -0.63
C LEU A 258 14.52 13.51 -1.61
N VAL A 259 14.53 12.24 -1.27
CA VAL A 259 13.98 11.16 -2.09
C VAL A 259 12.93 10.40 -1.29
N SER A 260 11.79 10.13 -1.90
CA SER A 260 10.75 9.25 -1.36
C SER A 260 10.93 7.81 -1.80
N ASN A 261 10.48 6.91 -0.95
CA ASN A 261 10.35 5.50 -1.25
C ASN A 261 8.92 5.05 -0.90
N PHE A 262 8.35 4.14 -1.67
CA PHE A 262 7.01 3.58 -1.41
C PHE A 262 6.84 3.03 0.01
N THR A 263 7.92 2.66 0.71
CA THR A 263 7.89 2.26 2.12
C THR A 263 7.55 3.39 3.09
N GLY A 264 7.45 4.63 2.60
CA GLY A 264 7.32 5.83 3.45
C GLY A 264 8.66 6.37 3.94
N GLU A 265 9.79 5.76 3.54
CA GLU A 265 11.12 6.32 3.83
C GLU A 265 11.34 7.62 3.06
N ILE A 266 11.87 8.61 3.77
CA ILE A 266 12.40 9.84 3.17
C ILE A 266 13.87 9.90 3.48
N THR A 267 14.69 9.88 2.43
CA THR A 267 16.15 9.94 2.52
C THR A 267 16.67 11.26 1.95
N GLU A 268 17.49 11.97 2.72
CA GLU A 268 18.24 13.15 2.28
C GLU A 268 19.60 12.71 1.73
N ILE A 269 19.98 13.22 0.57
CA ILE A 269 21.27 12.98 -0.07
C ILE A 269 22.00 14.32 -0.20
N ALA A 270 23.21 14.40 0.33
CA ALA A 270 24.08 15.56 0.19
C ALA A 270 24.76 15.59 -1.20
N PRO A 271 25.32 16.74 -1.65
CA PRO A 271 25.99 16.84 -2.93
C PRO A 271 27.19 15.88 -3.13
N ASN A 272 27.79 15.41 -2.04
CA ASN A 272 28.88 14.41 -2.05
C ASN A 272 28.37 12.96 -2.08
N GLY A 273 27.03 12.73 -2.11
CA GLY A 273 26.40 11.42 -2.11
C GLY A 273 26.17 10.81 -0.71
N GLU A 274 26.56 11.48 0.37
CA GLU A 274 26.24 11.01 1.72
C GLU A 274 24.73 11.04 1.96
N THR A 275 24.21 9.97 2.56
CA THR A 275 22.78 9.78 2.80
C THR A 275 22.43 9.88 4.28
N ARG A 276 21.25 10.44 4.56
CA ARG A 276 20.66 10.50 5.90
C ARG A 276 19.17 10.17 5.83
N THR A 277 18.72 9.16 6.55
CA THR A 277 17.28 8.89 6.72
C THR A 277 16.64 10.00 7.55
N VAL A 278 15.69 10.71 6.96
CA VAL A 278 14.87 11.74 7.63
C VAL A 278 13.66 11.13 8.30
N LEU A 279 12.97 10.24 7.58
CA LEU A 279 11.88 9.41 8.08
C LEU A 279 12.18 7.95 7.77
N PRO A 280 12.07 7.04 8.73
CA PRO A 280 12.19 5.63 8.46
C PRO A 280 10.98 5.10 7.68
N GLY A 281 11.22 4.15 6.79
CA GLY A 281 10.18 3.38 6.14
C GLY A 281 9.48 2.40 7.07
N GLY A 282 8.39 1.80 6.61
CA GLY A 282 7.62 0.81 7.34
C GLY A 282 6.53 0.19 6.47
N LEU A 283 5.50 -0.37 7.12
CA LEU A 283 4.34 -0.92 6.41
C LEU A 283 3.43 0.22 5.92
N ASN A 284 3.13 0.21 4.65
CA ASN A 284 2.24 1.21 4.03
C ASN A 284 0.79 0.92 4.33
N TRP A 285 0.41 -0.28 3.98
CA TRP A 285 -0.96 -0.75 4.07
C TRP A 285 -0.93 -2.26 4.33
N PRO A 286 -0.55 -2.68 5.55
CA PRO A 286 -0.55 -4.10 5.89
C PRO A 286 -1.98 -4.63 5.78
N LEU A 287 -2.17 -5.59 4.88
CA LEU A 287 -3.48 -6.14 4.52
C LEU A 287 -3.62 -7.52 5.14
N ASP A 288 -3.05 -8.52 4.50
CA ASP A 288 -3.10 -9.89 4.99
C ASP A 288 -1.71 -10.37 5.42
N LEU A 289 -1.69 -11.44 6.18
CA LEU A 289 -0.46 -12.04 6.67
C LEU A 289 -0.63 -13.54 6.90
N THR A 290 0.48 -14.27 6.81
CA THR A 290 0.49 -15.71 7.01
C THR A 290 1.75 -16.16 7.73
N VAL A 291 1.65 -17.21 8.53
CA VAL A 291 2.83 -17.90 9.05
C VAL A 291 3.24 -18.98 8.05
N GLY A 292 4.43 -18.83 7.50
CA GLY A 292 4.99 -19.80 6.57
C GLY A 292 5.26 -21.15 7.23
N LEU A 293 5.41 -22.20 6.43
CA LEU A 293 5.78 -23.53 6.94
C LEU A 293 7.18 -23.57 7.59
N ASP A 294 7.97 -22.53 7.38
CA ASP A 294 9.25 -22.27 8.06
C ASP A 294 9.09 -21.58 9.44
N GLY A 295 7.85 -21.30 9.85
CA GLY A 295 7.51 -20.63 11.10
C GLY A 295 7.73 -19.11 11.10
N ARG A 296 8.08 -18.51 9.97
CA ARG A 296 8.26 -17.05 9.83
C ARG A 296 6.96 -16.37 9.44
N LEU A 297 6.84 -15.11 9.83
CA LEU A 297 5.68 -14.28 9.50
C LEU A 297 5.93 -13.55 8.18
N TYR A 298 4.98 -13.68 7.26
CA TYR A 298 4.96 -13.01 5.96
C TYR A 298 3.76 -12.06 5.89
N ILE A 299 3.96 -10.88 5.29
CA ILE A 299 3.01 -9.77 5.30
C ILE A 299 2.79 -9.26 3.88
N ALA A 300 1.54 -9.30 3.42
CA ALA A 300 1.12 -8.65 2.17
C ALA A 300 0.82 -7.17 2.47
N ASP A 301 1.60 -6.28 1.90
CA ASP A 301 1.51 -4.83 2.08
C ASP A 301 1.23 -4.12 0.73
N GLY A 302 0.37 -4.72 -0.08
CA GLY A 302 0.00 -4.20 -1.40
C GLY A 302 1.17 -4.19 -2.38
N THR A 303 1.92 -3.10 -2.40
CA THR A 303 3.11 -2.92 -3.24
C THR A 303 4.25 -3.87 -2.88
N TYR A 304 4.33 -4.30 -1.62
CA TYR A 304 5.40 -5.16 -1.12
C TYR A 304 4.88 -6.47 -0.54
N PHE A 305 5.78 -7.44 -0.53
CA PHE A 305 5.66 -8.65 0.27
C PHE A 305 6.88 -8.74 1.19
N TYR A 306 6.62 -8.75 2.49
CA TYR A 306 7.66 -8.72 3.52
C TYR A 306 7.71 -10.02 4.31
N MET A 307 8.89 -10.29 4.88
CA MET A 307 9.10 -11.21 5.98
C MET A 307 9.50 -10.41 7.22
N ALA A 308 8.79 -10.64 8.34
CA ALA A 308 9.16 -10.01 9.61
C ALA A 308 10.35 -10.72 10.22
N LEU A 309 11.36 -9.95 10.67
CA LEU A 309 12.53 -10.45 11.36
C LEU A 309 12.33 -10.42 12.90
N PRO A 310 13.09 -11.20 13.66
CA PRO A 310 12.93 -11.28 15.13
C PRO A 310 13.14 -9.96 15.88
N ASP A 311 13.88 -9.02 15.30
CA ASP A 311 14.13 -7.69 15.86
C ASP A 311 13.03 -6.66 15.49
N GLY A 312 12.00 -7.09 14.76
CA GLY A 312 10.90 -6.25 14.30
C GLY A 312 11.16 -5.50 13.00
N SER A 313 12.32 -5.66 12.40
CA SER A 313 12.61 -5.13 11.07
C SER A 313 11.93 -5.96 9.97
N LEU A 314 11.81 -5.37 8.78
CA LEU A 314 11.15 -5.97 7.63
C LEU A 314 12.19 -6.33 6.57
N GLN A 315 12.16 -7.57 6.11
CA GLN A 315 12.89 -7.99 4.93
C GLN A 315 11.94 -8.01 3.73
N THR A 316 12.21 -7.19 2.71
CA THR A 316 11.49 -7.28 1.43
C THR A 316 11.83 -8.59 0.74
N VAL A 317 10.80 -9.40 0.45
CA VAL A 317 10.93 -10.66 -0.30
C VAL A 317 10.33 -10.55 -1.71
N GLY A 318 9.63 -9.46 -2.00
CA GLY A 318 9.16 -9.08 -3.32
C GLY A 318 8.53 -7.69 -3.32
N MET A 319 8.48 -7.04 -4.48
CA MET A 319 7.82 -5.74 -4.67
C MET A 319 7.28 -5.61 -6.09
N LEU A 320 6.34 -4.67 -6.30
CA LEU A 320 5.55 -4.51 -7.53
C LEU A 320 6.37 -4.44 -8.83
N PHE A 321 7.56 -3.87 -8.79
CA PHE A 321 8.44 -3.75 -9.97
C PHE A 321 9.56 -4.80 -10.01
N SER A 322 9.52 -5.79 -9.09
CA SER A 322 10.45 -6.92 -9.13
C SER A 322 9.99 -7.97 -10.14
N PRO A 323 10.90 -8.66 -10.82
CA PRO A 323 10.57 -9.77 -11.70
C PRO A 323 9.71 -10.83 -10.99
N GLY A 324 8.65 -11.30 -11.66
CA GLY A 324 7.78 -12.34 -11.15
C GLY A 324 6.84 -11.93 -10.00
N TYR A 325 6.83 -10.66 -9.59
CA TYR A 325 5.86 -10.21 -8.59
C TYR A 325 4.44 -10.19 -9.18
N PRO A 326 3.44 -10.82 -8.52
CA PRO A 326 2.15 -11.10 -9.15
C PRO A 326 1.21 -9.90 -9.29
N GLY A 327 1.55 -8.75 -8.72
CA GLY A 327 0.73 -7.54 -8.72
C GLY A 327 0.47 -7.01 -7.31
N PHE A 328 -0.41 -6.04 -7.15
CA PHE A 328 -0.73 -5.43 -5.86
C PHE A 328 -1.43 -6.44 -4.95
N LEU A 329 -0.71 -6.98 -3.95
CA LEU A 329 -1.17 -8.09 -3.10
C LEU A 329 -2.32 -7.68 -2.18
N ARG A 330 -3.26 -8.61 -1.98
CA ARG A 330 -4.42 -8.46 -1.09
C ARG A 330 -4.45 -9.52 0.00
N GLY A 331 -4.61 -10.78 -0.37
CA GLY A 331 -4.61 -11.92 0.51
C GLY A 331 -3.39 -12.79 0.30
N VAL A 332 -2.96 -13.51 1.33
CA VAL A 332 -1.83 -14.43 1.28
C VAL A 332 -2.04 -15.64 2.15
N ALA A 333 -1.74 -16.84 1.62
CA ALA A 333 -1.72 -18.08 2.36
C ALA A 333 -0.49 -18.91 1.98
N SER A 334 0.17 -19.53 2.95
CA SER A 334 1.30 -20.45 2.71
C SER A 334 0.78 -21.75 2.11
N SER A 335 1.37 -22.20 0.98
CA SER A 335 0.97 -23.44 0.28
C SER A 335 2.03 -24.53 0.38
N ALA A 336 3.30 -24.16 0.36
CA ALA A 336 4.45 -25.04 0.52
C ALA A 336 5.63 -24.25 1.12
N PRO A 337 6.75 -24.88 1.52
CA PRO A 337 7.91 -24.16 1.98
C PRO A 337 8.40 -23.13 0.96
N GLY A 338 8.35 -21.84 1.31
CA GLY A 338 8.72 -20.71 0.45
C GLY A 338 7.78 -20.45 -0.73
N GLU A 339 6.58 -21.07 -0.74
CA GLU A 339 5.56 -20.88 -1.75
C GLU A 339 4.26 -20.37 -1.13
N PHE A 340 3.65 -19.39 -1.78
CA PHE A 340 2.44 -18.72 -1.31
C PHE A 340 1.39 -18.66 -2.41
N VAL A 341 0.13 -18.81 -2.02
CA VAL A 341 -1.00 -18.43 -2.88
C VAL A 341 -1.41 -17.02 -2.48
N VAL A 342 -1.52 -16.15 -3.46
CA VAL A 342 -1.86 -14.74 -3.25
C VAL A 342 -3.04 -14.33 -4.12
N THR A 343 -3.82 -13.38 -3.61
CA THR A 343 -4.81 -12.64 -4.39
C THR A 343 -4.29 -11.23 -4.66
N THR A 344 -4.67 -10.64 -5.80
CA THR A 344 -4.27 -9.28 -6.16
C THR A 344 -5.49 -8.37 -6.34
N SER A 345 -5.29 -7.06 -6.20
CA SER A 345 -6.34 -6.08 -6.50
C SER A 345 -6.73 -6.06 -7.99
N GLY A 346 -5.85 -6.55 -8.88
CA GLY A 346 -6.13 -6.73 -10.30
C GLY A 346 -7.03 -7.93 -10.63
N GLY A 347 -7.55 -8.64 -9.60
CA GLY A 347 -8.47 -9.76 -9.80
C GLY A 347 -7.78 -11.07 -10.20
N GLN A 348 -6.54 -11.28 -9.78
CA GLN A 348 -5.75 -12.47 -10.05
C GLN A 348 -5.54 -13.29 -8.79
N VAL A 349 -5.55 -14.62 -8.95
CA VAL A 349 -5.07 -15.58 -7.95
C VAL A 349 -3.82 -16.22 -8.51
N SER A 350 -2.70 -16.12 -7.81
CA SER A 350 -1.40 -16.59 -8.28
C SER A 350 -0.69 -17.42 -7.22
N ARG A 351 0.13 -18.36 -7.67
CA ARG A 351 1.13 -19.03 -6.84
C ARG A 351 2.43 -18.28 -6.97
N TYR A 352 2.96 -17.77 -5.88
CA TYR A 352 4.15 -16.94 -5.86
C TYR A 352 5.29 -17.59 -5.09
N ARG A 353 6.48 -17.60 -5.69
CA ARG A 353 7.74 -18.11 -5.13
C ARG A 353 8.78 -17.00 -5.12
N PRO A 354 8.85 -16.21 -4.03
CA PRO A 354 9.76 -15.06 -3.96
C PRO A 354 11.23 -15.41 -4.21
N ALA A 355 11.69 -16.55 -3.69
CA ALA A 355 13.10 -16.95 -3.78
C ALA A 355 13.60 -17.18 -5.22
N THR A 356 12.70 -17.54 -6.15
CA THR A 356 13.00 -17.71 -7.58
C THR A 356 12.46 -16.59 -8.44
N SER A 357 11.78 -15.59 -7.83
CA SER A 357 11.10 -14.50 -8.54
C SER A 357 10.11 -15.01 -9.58
N GLU A 358 9.34 -16.05 -9.25
CA GLU A 358 8.38 -16.69 -10.15
C GLU A 358 6.96 -16.60 -9.59
N SER A 359 5.99 -16.39 -10.49
CA SER A 359 4.58 -16.56 -10.18
C SER A 359 3.86 -17.34 -11.30
N ASP A 360 2.99 -18.26 -10.89
CA ASP A 360 2.07 -18.97 -11.78
C ASP A 360 0.68 -18.39 -11.60
N LEU A 361 0.10 -17.85 -12.67
CA LEU A 361 -1.30 -17.43 -12.67
C LEU A 361 -2.19 -18.69 -12.58
N LEU A 362 -2.97 -18.79 -11.50
CA LEU A 362 -3.92 -19.88 -11.29
C LEU A 362 -5.30 -19.55 -11.88
N ALA A 363 -5.76 -18.30 -11.71
CA ALA A 363 -7.00 -17.80 -12.28
C ALA A 363 -7.02 -16.27 -12.25
N ASP A 364 -7.85 -15.66 -13.10
CA ASP A 364 -8.02 -14.20 -13.21
C ASP A 364 -9.47 -13.82 -13.55
N GLY A 365 -9.70 -12.51 -13.73
CA GLY A 365 -11.00 -11.97 -14.14
C GLY A 365 -11.98 -11.78 -12.98
N PHE A 366 -11.49 -11.68 -11.75
CA PHE A 366 -12.31 -11.46 -10.56
C PHE A 366 -12.37 -9.98 -10.16
N ASP A 367 -13.44 -9.60 -9.47
CA ASP A 367 -13.66 -8.23 -9.01
C ASP A 367 -13.40 -8.11 -7.50
N GLN A 368 -12.36 -7.34 -7.15
CA GLN A 368 -12.00 -7.04 -5.76
C GLN A 368 -11.78 -8.29 -4.89
N LEU A 369 -10.72 -9.02 -5.18
CA LEU A 369 -10.29 -10.16 -4.37
C LEU A 369 -9.75 -9.72 -3.00
N TYR A 370 -10.00 -10.55 -1.99
CA TYR A 370 -9.51 -10.36 -0.61
C TYR A 370 -8.84 -11.63 -0.09
N GLY A 371 -9.24 -12.13 1.07
CA GLY A 371 -8.62 -13.26 1.74
C GLY A 371 -8.60 -14.54 0.91
N VAL A 372 -7.60 -15.36 1.18
CA VAL A 372 -7.36 -16.64 0.52
C VAL A 372 -6.97 -17.69 1.56
N ALA A 373 -7.47 -18.91 1.39
CA ALA A 373 -7.12 -20.07 2.21
C ALA A 373 -6.69 -21.25 1.31
N VAL A 374 -5.75 -22.03 1.80
CA VAL A 374 -5.22 -23.22 1.08
C VAL A 374 -5.53 -24.46 1.90
N SER A 375 -6.02 -25.51 1.21
CA SER A 375 -6.25 -26.83 1.78
C SER A 375 -5.73 -27.93 0.82
N PRO A 376 -5.66 -29.19 1.24
CA PRO A 376 -5.33 -30.30 0.36
C PRO A 376 -6.26 -30.43 -0.86
N ASN A 377 -7.49 -29.91 -0.75
CA ASN A 377 -8.50 -29.97 -1.81
C ASN A 377 -8.36 -28.82 -2.83
N GLY A 378 -7.59 -27.78 -2.51
CA GLY A 378 -7.35 -26.62 -3.37
C GLY A 378 -7.32 -25.29 -2.64
N VAL A 379 -7.56 -24.25 -3.39
CA VAL A 379 -7.53 -22.85 -2.94
C VAL A 379 -8.95 -22.32 -2.86
N VAL A 380 -9.29 -21.62 -1.76
CA VAL A 380 -10.56 -20.91 -1.62
C VAL A 380 -10.27 -19.42 -1.42
N PHE A 381 -11.05 -18.54 -2.04
CA PHE A 381 -10.84 -17.10 -1.97
C PHE A 381 -12.15 -16.32 -2.03
N ALA A 382 -12.13 -15.13 -1.43
CA ALA A 382 -13.26 -14.22 -1.39
C ALA A 382 -13.20 -13.17 -2.51
N GLU A 383 -14.31 -13.00 -3.19
CA GLU A 383 -14.54 -11.95 -4.19
C GLU A 383 -15.61 -10.98 -3.68
N LEU A 384 -15.17 -9.83 -3.20
CA LEU A 384 -16.05 -8.83 -2.61
C LEU A 384 -16.97 -8.20 -3.63
N GLY A 385 -16.46 -7.82 -4.83
CA GLY A 385 -17.19 -7.02 -5.81
C GLY A 385 -18.46 -7.69 -6.32
N THR A 386 -18.48 -9.03 -6.41
CA THR A 386 -19.67 -9.80 -6.84
C THR A 386 -20.34 -10.59 -5.70
N GLY A 387 -19.81 -10.50 -4.47
CA GLY A 387 -20.36 -11.17 -3.31
C GLY A 387 -20.28 -12.69 -3.39
N ARG A 388 -19.12 -13.23 -3.85
CA ARG A 388 -18.91 -14.67 -4.03
C ARG A 388 -17.71 -15.19 -3.21
N VAL A 389 -17.78 -16.48 -2.92
CA VAL A 389 -16.62 -17.28 -2.50
C VAL A 389 -16.42 -18.37 -3.53
N LEU A 390 -15.19 -18.52 -3.99
CA LEU A 390 -14.83 -19.43 -5.08
C LEU A 390 -13.72 -20.36 -4.65
N SER A 391 -13.59 -21.50 -5.37
CA SER A 391 -12.51 -22.46 -5.19
C SER A 391 -11.82 -22.84 -6.50
N LEU A 392 -10.52 -23.14 -6.40
CA LEU A 392 -9.71 -23.79 -7.43
C LEU A 392 -9.29 -25.15 -6.91
N ARG A 393 -9.64 -26.22 -7.61
CA ARG A 393 -9.30 -27.59 -7.19
C ARG A 393 -7.84 -27.94 -7.46
N SER A 394 -7.21 -28.66 -6.54
CA SER A 394 -5.87 -29.20 -6.71
C SER A 394 -5.83 -30.22 -7.86
N GLY A 395 -4.85 -30.09 -8.78
CA GLY A 395 -4.61 -31.06 -9.86
C GLY A 395 -5.64 -31.08 -11.00
N GLY A 396 -6.59 -30.16 -11.02
CA GLY A 396 -7.59 -30.07 -12.09
C GLY A 396 -7.06 -29.35 -13.33
N VAL A 397 -7.29 -29.91 -14.52
CA VAL A 397 -7.03 -29.27 -15.82
C VAL A 397 -8.08 -28.18 -16.12
N SER A 398 -9.04 -28.00 -15.22
CA SER A 398 -10.16 -27.04 -15.39
C SER A 398 -9.66 -25.62 -15.14
N ARG A 399 -9.69 -24.80 -16.15
CA ARG A 399 -9.33 -23.37 -16.14
C ARG A 399 -10.39 -22.46 -15.50
N GLY A 400 -11.33 -22.99 -14.72
CA GLY A 400 -12.40 -22.21 -14.12
C GLY A 400 -12.48 -22.39 -12.61
N ALA A 401 -12.71 -21.29 -11.87
CA ALA A 401 -13.05 -21.33 -10.46
C ALA A 401 -14.51 -21.82 -10.27
N GLU A 402 -14.72 -22.69 -9.29
CA GLU A 402 -16.06 -23.14 -8.88
C GLU A 402 -16.62 -22.16 -7.85
N VAL A 403 -17.85 -21.69 -8.02
CA VAL A 403 -18.54 -20.86 -7.04
C VAL A 403 -19.05 -21.73 -5.90
N LEU A 404 -18.49 -21.55 -4.69
CA LEU A 404 -18.94 -22.24 -3.49
C LEU A 404 -20.18 -21.56 -2.88
N ALA A 405 -20.23 -20.23 -2.92
CA ALA A 405 -21.36 -19.43 -2.46
C ALA A 405 -21.46 -18.12 -3.21
N GLY A 406 -22.69 -17.62 -3.38
CA GLY A 406 -22.98 -16.31 -3.97
C GLY A 406 -24.05 -15.57 -3.18
N GLY A 407 -24.21 -14.26 -3.45
CA GLY A 407 -25.16 -13.41 -2.75
C GLY A 407 -24.73 -13.03 -1.33
N LEU A 408 -23.45 -13.20 -1.00
CA LEU A 408 -22.86 -12.73 0.25
C LEU A 408 -22.68 -11.21 0.22
N ARG A 409 -22.72 -10.58 1.40
CA ARG A 409 -22.56 -9.14 1.53
C ARG A 409 -21.13 -8.81 1.94
N GLU A 410 -20.31 -8.36 0.99
CA GLU A 410 -18.89 -8.04 1.18
C GLU A 410 -18.11 -9.20 1.85
N PRO A 411 -18.02 -10.39 1.24
CA PRO A 411 -17.18 -11.45 1.75
C PRO A 411 -15.70 -11.04 1.64
N VAL A 412 -14.93 -11.19 2.73
CA VAL A 412 -13.53 -10.74 2.79
C VAL A 412 -12.57 -11.79 3.34
N GLY A 413 -12.67 -12.19 4.59
CA GLY A 413 -11.84 -13.24 5.19
C GLY A 413 -12.38 -14.63 4.89
N VAL A 414 -11.49 -15.56 4.56
CA VAL A 414 -11.85 -16.98 4.41
C VAL A 414 -10.89 -17.87 5.21
N GLU A 415 -11.41 -18.95 5.77
CA GLU A 415 -10.63 -19.94 6.51
C GLU A 415 -11.24 -21.34 6.28
N ILE A 416 -10.42 -22.37 6.33
CA ILE A 416 -10.87 -23.77 6.20
C ILE A 416 -10.75 -24.45 7.55
N ASP A 417 -11.86 -24.99 8.06
CA ASP A 417 -11.85 -25.71 9.32
C ASP A 417 -11.28 -27.15 9.19
N ALA A 418 -11.17 -27.83 10.33
CA ALA A 418 -10.63 -29.19 10.39
C ALA A 418 -11.47 -30.22 9.61
N ASP A 419 -12.75 -29.96 9.39
CA ASP A 419 -13.66 -30.82 8.61
C ASP A 419 -13.60 -30.52 7.11
N GLY A 420 -12.82 -29.48 6.71
CA GLY A 420 -12.69 -29.02 5.33
C GLY A 420 -13.82 -28.10 4.88
N ALA A 421 -14.66 -27.60 5.78
CA ALA A 421 -15.67 -26.61 5.44
C ALA A 421 -15.07 -25.20 5.45
N CYS A 422 -15.57 -24.34 4.58
CA CYS A 422 -15.11 -22.96 4.47
C CYS A 422 -15.90 -22.04 5.40
N LEU A 423 -15.20 -21.29 6.24
CA LEU A 423 -15.74 -20.15 7.00
C LEU A 423 -15.47 -18.86 6.25
N VAL A 424 -16.41 -17.92 6.31
CA VAL A 424 -16.34 -16.65 5.58
C VAL A 424 -16.75 -15.50 6.49
N ALA A 425 -15.89 -14.49 6.59
CA ALA A 425 -16.26 -13.20 7.17
C ALA A 425 -17.07 -12.39 6.16
N GLU A 426 -18.32 -12.13 6.47
CA GLU A 426 -19.25 -11.35 5.67
C GLU A 426 -19.35 -9.94 6.28
N ALA A 427 -18.41 -9.06 5.86
CA ALA A 427 -18.20 -7.73 6.46
C ALA A 427 -19.44 -6.84 6.36
N GLY A 428 -20.14 -6.86 5.22
CA GLY A 428 -21.36 -6.08 4.99
C GLY A 428 -22.60 -6.63 5.69
N ALA A 429 -22.54 -7.88 6.23
CA ALA A 429 -23.63 -8.48 6.98
C ALA A 429 -23.34 -8.57 8.50
N GLY A 430 -22.12 -8.21 8.94
CA GLY A 430 -21.73 -8.27 10.34
C GLY A 430 -21.76 -9.68 10.94
N ARG A 431 -21.31 -10.68 10.19
CA ARG A 431 -21.35 -12.08 10.64
C ARG A 431 -20.21 -12.92 10.03
N VAL A 432 -19.98 -14.08 10.64
CA VAL A 432 -19.19 -15.16 10.03
C VAL A 432 -20.15 -16.31 9.70
N VAL A 433 -20.03 -16.84 8.50
CA VAL A 433 -20.83 -17.98 8.01
C VAL A 433 -19.95 -19.18 7.70
N ARG A 434 -20.53 -20.39 7.77
CA ARG A 434 -19.93 -21.66 7.35
C ARG A 434 -20.65 -22.16 6.11
N LEU A 435 -19.88 -22.51 5.08
CA LEU A 435 -20.40 -23.05 3.83
C LEU A 435 -20.42 -24.57 3.88
N ASN A 436 -21.61 -25.17 3.75
CA ASN A 436 -21.87 -26.60 3.75
C ASN A 436 -22.57 -26.98 2.44
N GLY A 437 -21.80 -27.18 1.35
CA GLY A 437 -22.36 -27.32 0.01
C GLY A 437 -23.16 -26.08 -0.37
N SER A 438 -24.45 -26.24 -0.69
CA SER A 438 -25.34 -25.11 -1.02
C SER A 438 -25.93 -24.38 0.19
N ARG A 439 -25.69 -24.87 1.41
CA ARG A 439 -26.22 -24.27 2.64
C ARG A 439 -25.22 -23.30 3.23
N ILE A 440 -25.71 -22.15 3.67
CA ILE A 440 -24.95 -21.11 4.36
C ILE A 440 -25.48 -21.00 5.79
N ASP A 441 -24.68 -21.41 6.77
CA ASP A 441 -25.02 -21.38 8.18
C ASP A 441 -24.30 -20.24 8.89
N THR A 442 -25.00 -19.43 9.68
CA THR A 442 -24.38 -18.40 10.49
C THR A 442 -23.71 -19.05 11.71
N VAL A 443 -22.39 -18.81 11.86
CA VAL A 443 -21.56 -19.29 12.97
C VAL A 443 -21.50 -18.24 14.08
N LEU A 444 -21.23 -16.99 13.72
CA LEU A 444 -21.12 -15.86 14.64
C LEU A 444 -21.81 -14.65 14.03
N ALA A 445 -22.66 -13.99 14.78
CA ALA A 445 -23.41 -12.81 14.37
C ALA A 445 -23.11 -11.59 15.28
N GLU A 446 -23.79 -10.49 15.03
CA GLU A 446 -23.72 -9.26 15.81
C GLU A 446 -22.29 -8.67 15.87
N LEU A 447 -21.61 -8.71 14.72
CA LEU A 447 -20.34 -8.04 14.47
C LEU A 447 -20.62 -6.72 13.75
N GLN A 448 -19.69 -5.77 13.83
CA GLN A 448 -19.84 -4.51 13.10
C GLN A 448 -19.30 -4.60 11.68
N ARG A 449 -18.04 -5.03 11.53
CA ARG A 449 -17.37 -5.21 10.22
C ARG A 449 -16.26 -6.27 10.33
N PRO A 450 -16.63 -7.57 10.43
CA PRO A 450 -15.63 -8.63 10.51
C PRO A 450 -14.78 -8.68 9.24
N GLN A 451 -13.48 -8.90 9.39
CA GLN A 451 -12.52 -8.97 8.29
C GLN A 451 -11.69 -10.26 8.34
N GLY A 452 -10.48 -10.21 8.89
CA GLY A 452 -9.64 -11.39 9.01
C GLY A 452 -10.23 -12.41 9.98
N ILE A 453 -10.16 -13.68 9.60
CA ILE A 453 -10.55 -14.81 10.45
C ILE A 453 -9.47 -15.88 10.42
N SER A 454 -9.27 -16.55 11.56
CA SER A 454 -8.35 -17.69 11.67
C SER A 454 -8.85 -18.68 12.71
N ILE A 455 -8.60 -19.97 12.52
CA ILE A 455 -8.97 -21.03 13.46
C ILE A 455 -7.70 -21.59 14.11
N CYS A 456 -7.70 -21.62 15.44
CA CYS A 456 -6.65 -22.25 16.21
C CYS A 456 -7.24 -23.06 17.37
N ASN A 457 -6.94 -24.37 17.43
CA ASN A 457 -7.38 -25.27 18.49
C ASN A 457 -8.92 -25.25 18.74
N GLY A 458 -9.73 -25.25 17.69
CA GLY A 458 -11.19 -25.25 17.77
C GLY A 458 -11.81 -23.88 18.12
N VAL A 459 -11.00 -22.83 18.23
CA VAL A 459 -11.44 -21.46 18.46
C VAL A 459 -11.31 -20.66 17.17
N LEU A 460 -12.40 -20.04 16.75
CA LEU A 460 -12.43 -19.06 15.67
C LEU A 460 -12.07 -17.69 16.24
N PHE A 461 -11.02 -17.08 15.70
CA PHE A 461 -10.62 -15.70 15.98
C PHE A 461 -11.09 -14.81 14.84
N VAL A 462 -11.71 -13.68 15.19
CA VAL A 462 -12.26 -12.72 14.23
C VAL A 462 -11.78 -11.32 14.56
N VAL A 463 -11.19 -10.65 13.59
CA VAL A 463 -10.90 -9.21 13.66
C VAL A 463 -12.17 -8.46 13.23
N ASP A 464 -12.86 -7.87 14.19
CA ASP A 464 -13.97 -6.95 13.92
C ASP A 464 -13.42 -5.52 13.76
N ALA A 465 -13.10 -5.14 12.53
CA ALA A 465 -12.51 -3.84 12.23
C ALA A 465 -13.47 -2.66 12.51
N GLY A 466 -14.79 -2.89 12.49
CA GLY A 466 -15.78 -1.89 12.85
C GLY A 466 -15.79 -1.59 14.36
N ALA A 467 -15.77 -2.64 15.19
CA ALA A 467 -15.67 -2.53 16.64
C ALA A 467 -14.25 -2.27 17.14
N LYS A 468 -13.22 -2.47 16.28
CA LYS A 468 -11.80 -2.48 16.65
C LYS A 468 -11.45 -3.51 17.70
N GLU A 469 -12.01 -4.72 17.55
CA GLU A 469 -11.90 -5.81 18.50
C GLU A 469 -11.30 -7.07 17.87
N LEU A 470 -10.59 -7.86 18.68
CA LEU A 470 -10.34 -9.27 18.41
C LEU A 470 -11.30 -10.11 19.25
N ILE A 471 -12.10 -10.92 18.58
CA ILE A 471 -13.08 -11.81 19.19
C ILE A 471 -12.60 -13.25 19.07
N ALA A 472 -12.68 -14.00 20.16
CA ALA A 472 -12.54 -15.46 20.19
C ALA A 472 -13.93 -16.10 20.32
N PHE A 473 -14.23 -17.07 19.47
CA PHE A 473 -15.46 -17.83 19.48
C PHE A 473 -15.16 -19.33 19.47
N ASP A 474 -15.51 -20.01 20.53
CA ASP A 474 -15.32 -21.47 20.64
C ASP A 474 -16.37 -22.19 19.78
N LEU A 475 -15.90 -22.94 18.78
CA LEU A 475 -16.76 -23.61 17.80
C LEU A 475 -17.54 -24.79 18.37
N ASN A 476 -17.17 -25.32 19.57
CA ASN A 476 -17.84 -26.45 20.22
C ASN A 476 -18.88 -25.97 21.22
N THR A 477 -18.56 -24.94 22.01
CA THR A 477 -19.41 -24.45 23.10
C THR A 477 -20.24 -23.22 22.72
N ASN A 478 -19.92 -22.56 21.60
CA ASN A 478 -20.46 -21.27 21.19
C ASN A 478 -20.13 -20.11 22.16
N ALA A 479 -19.14 -20.29 23.03
CA ALA A 479 -18.71 -19.22 23.92
C ALA A 479 -17.97 -18.11 23.13
N ARG A 480 -18.36 -16.84 23.37
CA ARG A 480 -17.78 -15.66 22.76
C ARG A 480 -17.05 -14.82 23.81
N HIS A 481 -15.83 -14.38 23.49
CA HIS A 481 -15.02 -13.51 24.34
C HIS A 481 -14.32 -12.44 23.50
N THR A 482 -14.29 -11.19 23.96
CA THR A 482 -13.40 -10.16 23.40
C THR A 482 -12.02 -10.33 24.02
N ILE A 483 -11.00 -10.55 23.19
CA ILE A 483 -9.61 -10.78 23.58
C ILE A 483 -8.84 -9.46 23.63
N ALA A 484 -9.12 -8.57 22.71
CA ALA A 484 -8.52 -7.22 22.67
C ALA A 484 -9.53 -6.21 22.13
N SER A 485 -9.42 -4.97 22.59
CA SER A 485 -10.20 -3.83 22.11
C SER A 485 -9.30 -2.61 21.86
N GLY A 486 -9.80 -1.67 21.04
CA GLY A 486 -9.00 -0.51 20.62
C GLY A 486 -7.89 -0.87 19.64
N LEU A 487 -8.03 -1.97 18.87
CA LEU A 487 -7.06 -2.35 17.86
C LEU A 487 -6.89 -1.23 16.81
N PRO A 488 -5.66 -0.93 16.37
CA PRO A 488 -5.40 0.06 15.31
C PRO A 488 -5.68 -0.55 13.92
N VAL A 489 -6.91 -1.05 13.71
CA VAL A 489 -7.40 -1.59 12.44
C VAL A 489 -8.42 -0.63 11.84
N GLY A 490 -8.31 -0.38 10.54
CA GLY A 490 -9.11 0.64 9.86
C GLY A 490 -8.85 2.07 10.35
N PRO A 491 -9.53 3.07 9.76
CA PRO A 491 -9.38 4.47 10.15
C PRO A 491 -9.93 4.72 11.56
N PRO A 492 -9.42 5.75 12.26
CA PRO A 492 -9.94 6.14 13.56
C PRO A 492 -11.39 6.65 13.48
N PRO A 493 -12.12 6.74 14.62
CA PRO A 493 -13.46 7.27 14.65
C PRO A 493 -13.56 8.65 14.00
N GLY A 494 -14.60 8.88 13.18
CA GLY A 494 -14.83 10.13 12.47
C GLY A 494 -14.08 10.27 11.13
N VAL A 495 -13.18 9.37 10.79
CA VAL A 495 -12.51 9.32 9.48
C VAL A 495 -13.21 8.30 8.59
N VAL A 496 -13.80 8.75 7.49
CA VAL A 496 -14.40 7.87 6.47
C VAL A 496 -13.45 7.80 5.29
N ALA A 497 -12.72 6.70 5.18
CA ALA A 497 -11.84 6.47 4.05
C ALA A 497 -12.65 6.29 2.76
N LYS A 498 -12.30 7.03 1.70
CA LYS A 498 -12.89 6.85 0.38
C LYS A 498 -12.30 5.62 -0.30
N PRO A 499 -13.09 4.86 -1.10
CA PRO A 499 -12.59 3.73 -1.87
C PRO A 499 -11.53 4.18 -2.88
N LEU A 500 -10.51 3.36 -3.07
CA LEU A 500 -9.51 3.55 -4.12
C LEU A 500 -9.96 2.81 -5.37
N LYS A 501 -10.02 3.49 -6.52
CA LYS A 501 -10.50 2.91 -7.78
C LYS A 501 -9.46 2.04 -8.49
N GLY A 502 -8.19 2.19 -8.10
CA GLY A 502 -7.08 1.48 -8.73
C GLY A 502 -6.42 2.25 -9.87
N MET A 503 -5.29 1.71 -10.32
CA MET A 503 -4.46 2.24 -11.40
C MET A 503 -4.06 1.09 -12.34
N PRO A 504 -4.91 0.71 -13.29
CA PRO A 504 -4.58 -0.37 -14.22
C PRO A 504 -3.36 -0.02 -15.11
N PRO A 505 -2.45 -0.98 -15.39
CA PRO A 505 -2.52 -2.39 -15.02
C PRO A 505 -1.96 -2.73 -13.63
N PHE A 506 -1.45 -1.76 -12.87
CA PHE A 506 -0.73 -1.98 -11.60
C PHE A 506 -1.66 -2.41 -10.46
N SER A 507 -2.84 -1.83 -10.37
CA SER A 507 -3.82 -2.19 -9.33
C SER A 507 -5.25 -2.01 -9.81
N GLY A 508 -6.18 -2.79 -9.23
CA GLY A 508 -7.62 -2.64 -9.37
C GLY A 508 -8.25 -1.93 -8.16
N PRO A 509 -9.60 -1.87 -8.11
CA PRO A 509 -10.32 -1.28 -6.98
C PRO A 509 -10.01 -2.00 -5.68
N GLN A 510 -9.89 -1.24 -4.58
CA GLN A 510 -9.44 -1.80 -3.31
C GLN A 510 -9.82 -0.96 -2.09
N GLY A 511 -9.88 -1.62 -0.95
CA GLY A 511 -10.16 -1.02 0.36
C GLY A 511 -9.34 -1.70 1.47
N PRO A 512 -9.47 -1.26 2.73
CA PRO A 512 -8.74 -1.83 3.85
C PRO A 512 -9.10 -3.30 4.08
N PHE A 513 -8.15 -4.03 4.67
CA PHE A 513 -8.34 -5.39 5.16
C PHE A 513 -7.40 -5.62 6.35
N ALA A 514 -7.94 -6.05 7.47
CA ALA A 514 -7.17 -6.41 8.65
C ALA A 514 -7.12 -7.93 8.77
N GLY A 515 -6.05 -8.52 8.24
CA GLY A 515 -5.80 -9.96 8.27
C GLY A 515 -5.39 -10.46 9.66
N ILE A 516 -5.51 -11.76 9.87
CA ILE A 516 -5.07 -12.48 11.07
C ILE A 516 -4.48 -13.82 10.70
N ALA A 517 -3.37 -14.21 11.34
CA ALA A 517 -2.79 -15.54 11.23
C ALA A 517 -2.48 -16.11 12.61
N ALA A 518 -2.65 -17.42 12.76
CA ALA A 518 -2.28 -18.14 13.95
C ALA A 518 -0.99 -18.95 13.72
N ALA A 519 -0.02 -18.81 14.63
CA ALA A 519 1.16 -19.67 14.66
C ALA A 519 0.87 -20.99 15.40
N ALA A 520 1.69 -21.99 15.15
CA ALA A 520 1.57 -23.31 15.77
C ALA A 520 1.62 -23.29 17.31
N ASP A 521 2.27 -22.28 17.90
CA ASP A 521 2.32 -22.09 19.37
C ASP A 521 1.12 -21.38 19.95
N GLY A 522 0.13 -20.99 19.10
CA GLY A 522 -1.08 -20.26 19.45
C GLY A 522 -0.91 -18.73 19.51
N THR A 523 0.22 -18.20 19.06
CA THR A 523 0.38 -16.76 18.86
C THR A 523 -0.46 -16.30 17.68
N LEU A 524 -1.22 -15.23 17.88
CA LEU A 524 -2.05 -14.61 16.85
C LEU A 524 -1.37 -13.34 16.36
N TYR A 525 -1.19 -13.22 15.04
CA TYR A 525 -0.68 -12.02 14.40
C TYR A 525 -1.81 -11.28 13.71
N ILE A 526 -1.86 -9.95 13.84
CA ILE A 526 -2.88 -9.10 13.24
C ILE A 526 -2.22 -7.98 12.46
N SER A 527 -2.61 -7.80 11.20
CA SER A 527 -2.24 -6.62 10.43
C SER A 527 -3.02 -5.40 10.93
N ALA A 528 -2.31 -4.37 11.31
CA ALA A 528 -2.85 -3.16 11.90
C ALA A 528 -2.70 -1.99 10.92
N ASP A 529 -3.58 -1.95 9.92
CA ASP A 529 -3.56 -0.95 8.85
C ASP A 529 -3.82 0.49 9.33
N GLY A 530 -4.44 0.64 10.50
CA GLY A 530 -4.68 1.95 11.11
C GLY A 530 -3.41 2.67 11.55
N ASP A 531 -2.37 1.95 12.00
CA ASP A 531 -1.08 2.56 12.35
C ASP A 531 0.13 2.01 11.57
N GLY A 532 -0.10 1.10 10.62
CA GLY A 532 0.95 0.54 9.78
C GLY A 532 1.91 -0.35 10.55
N SER A 533 1.40 -1.22 11.41
CA SER A 533 2.19 -2.18 12.19
C SER A 533 1.61 -3.60 12.12
N VAL A 534 2.29 -4.54 12.73
CA VAL A 534 1.76 -5.87 13.04
C VAL A 534 1.78 -6.07 14.54
N LEU A 535 0.68 -6.59 15.06
CA LEU A 535 0.50 -6.94 16.47
C LEU A 535 0.63 -8.46 16.65
N ALA A 536 1.13 -8.89 17.81
CA ALA A 536 1.11 -10.27 18.26
C ALA A 536 0.38 -10.39 19.60
N LEU A 537 -0.60 -11.29 19.68
CA LEU A 537 -1.30 -11.64 20.91
C LEU A 537 -0.99 -13.09 21.27
N ARG A 538 -0.66 -13.32 22.53
CA ARG A 538 -0.32 -14.65 23.05
C ARG A 538 -0.88 -14.87 24.44
N ARG A 539 -1.16 -16.14 24.78
CA ARG A 539 -1.56 -16.51 26.13
C ARG A 539 -0.40 -16.31 27.10
N SER A 540 -0.67 -15.74 28.29
CA SER A 540 0.32 -15.62 29.34
C SER A 540 0.73 -17.01 29.88
N ARG A 541 1.96 -17.14 30.40
CA ARG A 541 2.46 -18.42 30.93
C ARG A 541 1.63 -18.96 32.10
N LYS A 542 0.99 -18.10 32.91
CA LYS A 542 0.10 -18.49 34.01
C LYS A 542 -1.13 -19.22 33.48
N SER A 543 -1.80 -18.69 32.48
CA SER A 543 -3.00 -19.29 31.91
C SER A 543 -2.72 -20.58 31.09
N ARG A 544 -1.49 -20.74 30.56
CA ARG A 544 -1.05 -22.00 29.90
C ARG A 544 -0.89 -23.17 30.89
N LEU A 545 -0.56 -22.89 32.16
CA LEU A 545 -0.42 -23.93 33.19
C LEU A 545 -1.80 -24.36 33.72
N GLU A 546 -2.74 -23.44 33.86
CA GLU A 546 -4.10 -23.73 34.34
C GLU A 546 -4.90 -24.56 33.33
N SER A 547 -4.82 -24.26 32.02
CA SER A 547 -5.49 -25.04 30.98
C SER A 547 -4.93 -26.46 30.75
N ARG A 548 -3.68 -26.76 31.23
CA ARG A 548 -3.08 -28.11 31.19
C ARG A 548 -3.44 -28.95 32.40
N VAL A 549 -4.00 -28.37 33.44
CA VAL A 549 -4.42 -29.08 34.67
C VAL A 549 -5.91 -29.52 34.57
N GLU A 550 -6.68 -28.90 33.66
CA GLU A 550 -8.10 -29.22 33.43
C GLU A 550 -8.35 -30.14 32.22
N SER A 551 -7.32 -30.51 31.47
CA SER A 551 -7.34 -31.50 30.39
C SER A 551 -6.71 -32.84 30.83
#